data_13c118e9614ac166e7f64be71522cd33
#
_entry.id   13c118e9614ac166e7f64be71522cd33
#
_cell.length_a   1.000
_cell.length_b   1.000
_cell.length_c   1.000
_cell.angle_alpha   90.00
_cell.angle_beta   90.00
_cell.angle_gamma   90.00
#
_symmetry.space_group_name_H-M   'P 1'
#
loop_
_entity.id
_entity.type
_entity.pdbx_description
1 polymer ?
#
loop_
_entity_poly.entity_id
_entity_poly.type
_entity_poly.pdbx_seq_one_letter_code
_entity_poly.pdbx_strand_id
1 'polypeptide(L)'
;MEKIKDDMLRIDNLAKTFLLHNQGAKKLPVFQNISFQVKAGECLVLTGASGTGKSTLLRAIYANYLVQSGKINIRHEKKWVDLASASPHEVLDIRKRTLGYVSQFLRVIPRISAIDLVCEPLLVQGKLIKPAKAQAKKLLNKLSIPEPLWDLPPATFSGGEQQRVNIARTLIQDYPILLLDEPTASLDEKNRDAVIELINEVRNQGTAVVGIFHDKYVRESVSTKMFNVELAKKAA
;
A
#
# COMPACT_ATOMS: atom_id res chain seq x y z
N MET A 1 3.74 22.82 -20.65
CA MET A 1 4.57 21.61 -20.87
C MET A 1 4.14 20.56 -19.87
N GLU A 2 3.45 19.53 -20.30
CA GLU A 2 3.14 18.37 -19.45
C GLU A 2 4.47 17.70 -19.08
N LYS A 3 4.80 17.64 -17.77
CA LYS A 3 5.96 16.87 -17.31
C LYS A 3 5.72 15.42 -17.71
N ILE A 4 6.59 14.85 -18.55
CA ILE A 4 6.59 13.41 -18.85
C ILE A 4 6.72 12.70 -17.51
N LYS A 5 5.63 12.03 -17.10
CA LYS A 5 5.62 11.26 -15.85
C LYS A 5 6.40 9.97 -16.05
N ASP A 6 7.46 9.78 -15.28
CA ASP A 6 8.27 8.56 -15.32
C ASP A 6 7.50 7.34 -14.79
N ASP A 7 7.71 6.19 -15.42
CA ASP A 7 7.22 4.92 -14.90
C ASP A 7 7.90 4.59 -13.57
N MET A 8 7.10 4.21 -12.57
CA MET A 8 7.55 3.87 -11.22
C MET A 8 7.43 2.38 -10.91
N LEU A 9 6.43 1.74 -11.49
CA LEU A 9 6.14 0.31 -11.34
C LEU A 9 5.77 -0.28 -12.70
N ARG A 10 6.35 -1.43 -13.06
CA ARG A 10 6.00 -2.24 -14.22
C ARG A 10 5.83 -3.69 -13.81
N ILE A 11 4.70 -4.26 -14.12
CA ILE A 11 4.37 -5.66 -13.93
C ILE A 11 4.31 -6.31 -15.31
N ASP A 12 5.06 -7.38 -15.49
CA ASP A 12 5.18 -8.05 -16.79
C ASP A 12 4.86 -9.54 -16.63
N ASN A 13 3.77 -10.01 -17.26
CA ASN A 13 3.33 -11.42 -17.34
C ASN A 13 3.35 -12.16 -15.99
N LEU A 14 2.90 -11.50 -14.93
CA LEU A 14 2.98 -12.01 -13.57
C LEU A 14 1.97 -13.13 -13.36
N ALA A 15 2.42 -14.26 -12.76
CA ALA A 15 1.57 -15.37 -12.39
C ALA A 15 1.80 -15.81 -10.94
N LYS A 16 0.69 -16.19 -10.27
CA LYS A 16 0.70 -16.72 -8.91
C LYS A 16 -0.21 -17.92 -8.77
N THR A 17 0.36 -19.01 -8.25
CA THR A 17 -0.33 -20.24 -7.84
C THR A 17 0.09 -20.58 -6.41
N PHE A 18 -0.86 -20.89 -5.53
CA PHE A 18 -0.54 -21.45 -4.22
C PHE A 18 -0.50 -22.99 -4.31
N LEU A 19 0.42 -23.59 -3.57
CA LEU A 19 0.50 -25.02 -3.37
C LEU A 19 -0.01 -25.34 -1.96
N LEU A 20 -1.13 -26.04 -1.86
CA LEU A 20 -1.75 -26.41 -0.58
C LEU A 20 -1.20 -27.75 -0.10
N HIS A 21 -0.07 -27.73 0.60
CA HIS A 21 0.63 -28.93 1.09
C HIS A 21 -0.25 -29.81 1.97
N ASN A 22 -1.11 -29.20 2.81
CA ASN A 22 -2.01 -29.92 3.71
C ASN A 22 -3.21 -30.60 3.04
N GLN A 23 -3.37 -30.41 1.71
CA GLN A 23 -4.46 -30.99 0.90
C GLN A 23 -3.92 -31.76 -0.32
N GLY A 24 -2.88 -32.57 -0.11
CA GLY A 24 -2.31 -33.39 -1.18
C GLY A 24 -1.58 -32.58 -2.27
N ALA A 25 -0.92 -31.48 -1.90
CA ALA A 25 -0.20 -30.58 -2.82
C ALA A 25 -1.10 -30.00 -3.96
N LYS A 26 -2.38 -29.76 -3.66
CA LYS A 26 -3.32 -29.16 -4.62
C LYS A 26 -2.85 -27.78 -5.06
N LYS A 27 -2.81 -27.57 -6.38
CA LYS A 27 -2.48 -26.29 -6.99
C LYS A 27 -3.72 -25.39 -7.02
N LEU A 28 -3.62 -24.18 -6.47
CA LEU A 28 -4.66 -23.15 -6.52
C LEU A 28 -4.15 -21.95 -7.32
N PRO A 29 -4.45 -21.86 -8.64
CA PRO A 29 -4.06 -20.71 -9.45
C PRO A 29 -4.86 -19.48 -9.00
N VAL A 30 -4.16 -18.35 -8.74
CA VAL A 30 -4.76 -17.10 -8.28
C VAL A 30 -4.90 -16.12 -9.43
N PHE A 31 -3.81 -15.83 -10.13
CA PHE A 31 -3.80 -14.99 -11.34
C PHE A 31 -2.69 -15.44 -12.30
N GLN A 32 -2.87 -15.10 -13.58
CA GLN A 32 -1.92 -15.38 -14.68
C GLN A 32 -1.88 -14.19 -15.62
N ASN A 33 -0.75 -14.01 -16.31
CA ASN A 33 -0.53 -13.01 -17.36
C ASN A 33 -0.92 -11.57 -16.97
N ILE A 34 -0.72 -11.21 -15.70
CA ILE A 34 -0.97 -9.84 -15.24
C ILE A 34 0.15 -8.94 -15.74
N SER A 35 -0.23 -7.91 -16.53
CA SER A 35 0.72 -6.90 -17.03
C SER A 35 0.09 -5.52 -16.95
N PHE A 36 0.77 -4.58 -16.33
CA PHE A 36 0.41 -3.16 -16.27
C PHE A 36 1.60 -2.30 -15.84
N GLN A 37 1.45 -1.00 -16.01
CA GLN A 37 2.43 -0.01 -15.53
C GLN A 37 1.75 1.14 -14.80
N VAL A 38 2.47 1.74 -13.86
CA VAL A 38 2.01 2.90 -13.08
C VAL A 38 3.09 3.96 -13.07
N LYS A 39 2.70 5.18 -13.44
CA LYS A 39 3.60 6.34 -13.50
C LYS A 39 3.54 7.16 -12.23
N ALA A 40 4.55 7.99 -12.03
CA ALA A 40 4.55 8.99 -10.96
C ALA A 40 3.27 9.85 -11.01
N GLY A 41 2.58 9.99 -9.86
CA GLY A 41 1.32 10.74 -9.76
C GLY A 41 0.11 10.08 -10.40
N GLU A 42 0.18 8.78 -10.72
CA GLU A 42 -0.98 7.97 -11.11
C GLU A 42 -1.52 7.18 -9.91
N CYS A 43 -2.82 6.94 -9.91
CA CYS A 43 -3.46 5.98 -9.01
C CYS A 43 -4.15 4.90 -9.84
N LEU A 44 -3.56 3.71 -9.86
CA LEU A 44 -4.13 2.52 -10.48
C LEU A 44 -5.01 1.78 -9.48
N VAL A 45 -6.31 1.71 -9.75
CA VAL A 45 -7.25 0.94 -8.93
C VAL A 45 -7.44 -0.46 -9.50
N LEU A 46 -7.16 -1.48 -8.68
CA LEU A 46 -7.41 -2.88 -9.00
C LEU A 46 -8.90 -3.21 -8.80
N THR A 47 -9.57 -3.66 -9.87
CA THR A 47 -10.99 -4.03 -9.87
C THR A 47 -11.18 -5.54 -10.16
N GLY A 48 -12.37 -6.05 -9.94
CA GLY A 48 -12.76 -7.44 -10.11
C GLY A 48 -13.56 -7.97 -8.93
N ALA A 49 -14.24 -9.10 -9.08
CA ALA A 49 -15.05 -9.72 -8.03
C ALA A 49 -14.24 -10.08 -6.78
N SER A 50 -14.92 -10.35 -5.66
CA SER A 50 -14.23 -10.86 -4.46
C SER A 50 -13.56 -12.20 -4.78
N GLY A 51 -12.38 -12.44 -4.18
CA GLY A 51 -11.62 -13.67 -4.42
C GLY A 51 -10.84 -13.73 -5.74
N THR A 52 -10.85 -12.70 -6.60
CA THR A 52 -10.09 -12.68 -7.87
C THR A 52 -8.57 -12.57 -7.69
N GLY A 53 -8.07 -12.34 -6.47
CA GLY A 53 -6.65 -12.29 -6.18
C GLY A 53 -6.07 -10.86 -6.08
N LYS A 54 -6.89 -9.82 -5.99
CA LYS A 54 -6.43 -8.41 -5.89
C LYS A 54 -5.46 -8.18 -4.72
N SER A 55 -5.84 -8.56 -3.50
CA SER A 55 -4.95 -8.43 -2.32
C SER A 55 -3.73 -9.35 -2.42
N THR A 56 -3.86 -10.53 -3.07
CA THR A 56 -2.71 -11.40 -3.35
C THR A 56 -1.74 -10.71 -4.31
N LEU A 57 -2.25 -10.00 -5.32
CA LEU A 57 -1.43 -9.23 -6.26
C LEU A 57 -0.69 -8.08 -5.54
N LEU A 58 -1.37 -7.29 -4.70
CA LEU A 58 -0.70 -6.26 -3.89
C LEU A 58 0.39 -6.85 -3.00
N ARG A 59 0.10 -7.96 -2.32
CA ARG A 59 1.08 -8.66 -1.47
C ARG A 59 2.24 -9.26 -2.27
N ALA A 60 2.01 -9.68 -3.51
CA ALA A 60 3.09 -10.12 -4.41
C ALA A 60 3.98 -8.93 -4.83
N ILE A 61 3.38 -7.78 -5.18
CA ILE A 61 4.11 -6.54 -5.48
C ILE A 61 4.92 -6.08 -4.26
N TYR A 62 4.39 -6.24 -3.05
CA TYR A 62 5.13 -5.97 -1.80
C TYR A 62 6.18 -7.05 -1.46
N ALA A 63 6.37 -8.04 -2.33
CA ALA A 63 7.27 -9.19 -2.14
C ALA A 63 6.97 -10.04 -0.89
N ASN A 64 5.72 -10.07 -0.39
CA ASN A 64 5.28 -10.97 0.67
C ASN A 64 5.01 -12.39 0.16
N TYR A 65 4.79 -12.54 -1.14
CA TYR A 65 4.58 -13.82 -1.80
C TYR A 65 5.53 -13.96 -2.98
N LEU A 66 6.20 -15.10 -3.08
CA LEU A 66 6.93 -15.47 -4.27
C LEU A 66 5.95 -15.69 -5.43
N VAL A 67 6.33 -15.26 -6.62
CA VAL A 67 5.58 -15.46 -7.86
C VAL A 67 6.19 -16.62 -8.65
N GLN A 68 5.41 -17.29 -9.50
CA GLN A 68 5.89 -18.42 -10.30
C GLN A 68 6.57 -17.96 -11.60
N SER A 69 6.09 -16.87 -12.16
CA SER A 69 6.66 -16.28 -13.38
C SER A 69 6.34 -14.82 -13.50
N GLY A 70 6.98 -14.13 -14.43
CA GLY A 70 6.85 -12.71 -14.66
C GLY A 70 7.85 -11.88 -13.88
N LYS A 71 7.73 -10.54 -13.99
CA LYS A 71 8.61 -9.58 -13.35
C LYS A 71 7.83 -8.52 -12.60
N ILE A 72 8.41 -8.03 -11.51
CA ILE A 72 7.91 -6.91 -10.69
C ILE A 72 8.99 -5.84 -10.68
N ASN A 73 9.04 -5.02 -11.72
CA ASN A 73 10.05 -3.98 -11.86
C ASN A 73 9.65 -2.71 -11.10
N ILE A 74 10.44 -2.31 -10.12
CA ILE A 74 10.26 -1.10 -9.30
C ILE A 74 11.39 -0.11 -9.57
N ARG A 75 11.04 1.19 -9.70
CA ARG A 75 11.99 2.28 -9.77
C ARG A 75 12.50 2.60 -8.36
N HIS A 76 13.68 2.11 -8.02
CA HIS A 76 14.33 2.35 -6.73
C HIS A 76 15.62 3.16 -6.96
N GLU A 77 15.74 4.33 -6.33
CA GLU A 77 16.91 5.23 -6.45
C GLU A 77 17.38 5.42 -7.90
N LYS A 78 16.44 5.71 -8.81
CA LYS A 78 16.65 5.90 -10.26
C LYS A 78 17.05 4.64 -11.04
N LYS A 79 17.15 3.47 -10.42
CA LYS A 79 17.41 2.18 -11.06
C LYS A 79 16.14 1.33 -11.09
N TRP A 80 16.07 0.41 -12.05
CA TRP A 80 15.05 -0.62 -12.08
C TRP A 80 15.52 -1.84 -11.30
N VAL A 81 14.70 -2.33 -10.38
CA VAL A 81 14.94 -3.56 -9.62
C VAL A 81 13.75 -4.49 -9.81
N ASP A 82 14.01 -5.75 -10.19
CA ASP A 82 12.97 -6.78 -10.27
C ASP A 82 12.81 -7.45 -8.90
N LEU A 83 11.73 -7.13 -8.20
CA LEU A 83 11.42 -7.69 -6.88
C LEU A 83 11.15 -9.20 -6.90
N ALA A 84 10.81 -9.78 -8.05
CA ALA A 84 10.59 -11.23 -8.14
C ALA A 84 11.89 -12.02 -7.95
N SER A 85 13.04 -11.40 -8.25
CA SER A 85 14.38 -12.00 -8.15
C SER A 85 15.33 -11.28 -7.19
N ALA A 86 14.85 -10.19 -6.55
CA ALA A 86 15.66 -9.40 -5.63
C ALA A 86 16.07 -10.18 -4.38
N SER A 87 17.25 -9.88 -3.86
CA SER A 87 17.71 -10.43 -2.59
C SER A 87 16.85 -9.93 -1.41
N PRO A 88 16.78 -10.69 -0.29
CA PRO A 88 16.04 -10.24 0.90
C PRO A 88 16.48 -8.86 1.41
N HIS A 89 17.77 -8.55 1.31
CA HIS A 89 18.32 -7.26 1.71
C HIS A 89 17.79 -6.12 0.82
N GLU A 90 17.79 -6.30 -0.50
CA GLU A 90 17.23 -5.32 -1.44
C GLU A 90 15.72 -5.11 -1.23
N VAL A 91 14.97 -6.20 -0.98
CA VAL A 91 13.53 -6.11 -0.67
C VAL A 91 13.30 -5.27 0.59
N LEU A 92 14.08 -5.48 1.66
CA LEU A 92 13.98 -4.70 2.90
C LEU A 92 14.32 -3.22 2.66
N ASP A 93 15.35 -2.93 1.88
CA ASP A 93 15.72 -1.55 1.56
C ASP A 93 14.66 -0.84 0.72
N ILE A 94 14.10 -1.52 -0.28
CA ILE A 94 12.98 -1.00 -1.10
C ILE A 94 11.75 -0.72 -0.23
N ARG A 95 11.38 -1.61 0.67
CA ARG A 95 10.28 -1.40 1.63
C ARG A 95 10.53 -0.24 2.59
N LYS A 96 11.77 -0.02 2.96
CA LYS A 96 12.16 1.08 3.85
C LYS A 96 12.07 2.44 3.16
N ARG A 97 12.40 2.53 1.87
CA ARG A 97 12.63 3.83 1.20
C ARG A 97 11.72 4.13 0.02
N THR A 98 11.17 3.09 -0.63
CA THR A 98 10.50 3.26 -1.93
C THR A 98 9.07 2.77 -1.95
N LEU A 99 8.75 1.69 -1.24
CA LEU A 99 7.48 0.99 -1.35
C LEU A 99 6.74 0.96 -0.02
N GLY A 100 5.79 1.88 0.16
CA GLY A 100 4.88 1.89 1.29
C GLY A 100 3.70 0.92 1.09
N TYR A 101 3.20 0.34 2.19
CA TYR A 101 2.04 -0.55 2.15
C TYR A 101 1.09 -0.29 3.31
N VAL A 102 -0.13 0.12 3.00
CA VAL A 102 -1.24 0.17 3.95
C VAL A 102 -2.03 -1.13 3.83
N SER A 103 -1.91 -1.98 4.84
CA SER A 103 -2.66 -3.24 4.92
C SER A 103 -4.10 -3.00 5.40
N GLN A 104 -4.99 -3.93 5.09
CA GLN A 104 -6.39 -3.90 5.53
C GLN A 104 -6.54 -3.82 7.06
N PHE A 105 -5.60 -4.40 7.81
CA PHE A 105 -5.61 -4.38 9.27
C PHE A 105 -4.26 -3.91 9.81
N LEU A 106 -4.29 -3.07 10.84
CA LEU A 106 -3.09 -2.68 11.59
C LEU A 106 -2.54 -3.90 12.32
N ARG A 107 -1.25 -4.19 12.13
CA ARG A 107 -0.54 -5.09 13.03
C ARG A 107 -0.16 -4.32 14.28
N VAL A 108 -0.96 -4.47 15.30
CA VAL A 108 -0.76 -3.78 16.58
C VAL A 108 0.45 -4.37 17.29
N ILE A 109 1.36 -3.49 17.73
CA ILE A 109 2.47 -3.85 18.61
C ILE A 109 2.02 -3.51 20.04
N PRO A 110 1.92 -4.49 20.96
CA PRO A 110 1.48 -4.21 22.32
C PRO A 110 2.41 -3.19 23.03
N ARG A 111 1.84 -2.33 23.85
CA ARG A 111 2.54 -1.36 24.71
C ARG A 111 3.29 -0.23 23.97
N ILE A 112 3.13 -0.09 22.65
CA ILE A 112 3.66 1.06 21.91
C ILE A 112 2.51 2.04 21.68
N SER A 113 2.72 3.32 22.00
CA SER A 113 1.73 4.36 21.81
C SER A 113 1.47 4.65 20.32
N ALA A 114 0.28 5.18 20.00
CA ALA A 114 -0.07 5.53 18.62
C ALA A 114 0.93 6.52 18.02
N ILE A 115 1.34 7.53 18.78
CA ILE A 115 2.29 8.55 18.31
C ILE A 115 3.68 7.95 18.04
N ASP A 116 4.17 7.05 18.92
CA ASP A 116 5.47 6.41 18.73
C ASP A 116 5.43 5.42 17.56
N LEU A 117 4.32 4.70 17.38
CA LEU A 117 4.11 3.82 16.23
C LEU A 117 4.11 4.60 14.90
N VAL A 118 3.45 5.76 14.87
CA VAL A 118 3.43 6.63 13.68
C VAL A 118 4.80 7.24 13.42
N CYS A 119 5.57 7.61 14.45
CA CYS A 119 6.93 8.16 14.30
C CYS A 119 7.96 7.15 13.79
N GLU A 120 7.77 5.86 14.06
CA GLU A 120 8.77 4.81 13.84
C GLU A 120 9.41 4.85 12.45
N PRO A 121 8.68 4.99 11.32
CA PRO A 121 9.30 5.01 10.00
C PRO A 121 10.32 6.15 9.81
N LEU A 122 10.05 7.31 10.39
CA LEU A 122 10.95 8.47 10.35
C LEU A 122 12.20 8.26 11.21
N LEU A 123 12.04 7.64 12.38
CA LEU A 123 13.17 7.32 13.28
C LEU A 123 14.10 6.28 12.66
N VAL A 124 13.53 5.27 11.97
CA VAL A 124 14.31 4.26 11.23
C VAL A 124 15.12 4.90 10.09
N GLN A 125 14.65 6.04 9.53
CA GLN A 125 15.41 6.83 8.56
C GLN A 125 16.45 7.77 9.19
N GLY A 126 16.56 7.80 10.53
CA GLY A 126 17.51 8.64 11.24
C GLY A 126 17.00 10.07 11.56
N LYS A 127 15.70 10.36 11.37
CA LYS A 127 15.15 11.66 11.81
C LYS A 127 15.14 11.77 13.34
N LEU A 128 15.33 12.99 13.85
CA LEU A 128 15.28 13.25 15.28
C LEU A 128 13.84 13.08 15.81
N ILE A 129 13.73 12.63 17.08
CA ILE A 129 12.44 12.32 17.71
C ILE A 129 11.48 13.52 17.79
N LYS A 130 11.99 14.72 18.11
CA LYS A 130 11.15 15.92 18.24
C LYS A 130 10.45 16.29 16.92
N PRO A 131 11.14 16.46 15.77
CA PRO A 131 10.48 16.74 14.50
C PRO A 131 9.60 15.58 14.03
N ALA A 132 9.98 14.32 14.27
CA ALA A 132 9.15 13.17 13.95
C ALA A 132 7.82 13.19 14.71
N LYS A 133 7.83 13.44 16.02
CA LYS A 133 6.60 13.58 16.83
C LYS A 133 5.75 14.78 16.39
N ALA A 134 6.35 15.90 16.02
CA ALA A 134 5.60 17.05 15.52
C ALA A 134 4.86 16.72 14.20
N GLN A 135 5.50 15.98 13.30
CA GLN A 135 4.89 15.51 12.05
C GLN A 135 3.79 14.48 12.31
N ALA A 136 4.01 13.52 13.22
CA ALA A 136 3.02 12.53 13.62
C ALA A 136 1.75 13.17 14.21
N LYS A 137 1.90 14.16 15.12
CA LYS A 137 0.76 14.91 15.68
C LYS A 137 -0.08 15.58 14.61
N LYS A 138 0.54 16.22 13.61
CA LYS A 138 -0.17 16.85 12.50
C LYS A 138 -0.98 15.82 11.70
N LEU A 139 -0.40 14.66 11.43
CA LEU A 139 -1.05 13.63 10.63
C LEU A 139 -2.16 12.90 11.40
N LEU A 140 -1.94 12.60 12.70
CA LEU A 140 -2.97 12.05 13.58
C LEU A 140 -4.18 12.98 13.69
N ASN A 141 -3.92 14.30 13.83
CA ASN A 141 -5.00 15.31 13.87
C ASN A 141 -5.76 15.36 12.53
N LYS A 142 -5.04 15.37 11.39
CA LYS A 142 -5.65 15.35 10.05
C LYS A 142 -6.53 14.13 9.83
N LEU A 143 -6.17 12.99 10.41
CA LEU A 143 -6.95 11.75 10.41
C LEU A 143 -7.96 11.66 11.56
N SER A 144 -8.23 12.76 12.26
CA SER A 144 -9.24 12.84 13.34
C SER A 144 -9.05 11.79 14.44
N ILE A 145 -7.79 11.47 14.78
CA ILE A 145 -7.49 10.68 15.97
C ILE A 145 -7.48 11.62 17.20
N PRO A 146 -8.35 11.38 18.20
CA PRO A 146 -8.43 12.22 19.39
C PRO A 146 -7.09 12.32 20.13
N GLU A 147 -6.71 13.53 20.58
CA GLU A 147 -5.44 13.76 21.25
C GLU A 147 -5.20 12.86 22.48
N PRO A 148 -6.22 12.58 23.34
CA PRO A 148 -6.05 11.66 24.47
C PRO A 148 -5.64 10.22 24.07
N LEU A 149 -5.88 9.81 22.83
CA LEU A 149 -5.50 8.48 22.32
C LEU A 149 -4.04 8.41 21.86
N TRP A 150 -3.36 9.53 21.63
CA TRP A 150 -2.04 9.52 21.02
C TRP A 150 -0.98 8.79 21.84
N ASP A 151 -1.07 8.90 23.16
CA ASP A 151 -0.13 8.25 24.09
C ASP A 151 -0.59 6.84 24.52
N LEU A 152 -1.72 6.35 23.97
CA LEU A 152 -2.25 5.02 24.25
C LEU A 152 -1.90 4.02 23.14
N PRO A 153 -1.76 2.72 23.48
CA PRO A 153 -1.54 1.67 22.47
C PRO A 153 -2.78 1.49 21.57
N PRO A 154 -2.63 1.40 20.23
CA PRO A 154 -3.76 1.20 19.32
C PRO A 154 -4.55 -0.10 19.53
N ALA A 155 -4.04 -1.05 20.32
CA ALA A 155 -4.77 -2.28 20.68
C ALA A 155 -6.12 -2.00 21.36
N THR A 156 -6.27 -0.85 21.99
CA THR A 156 -7.50 -0.43 22.70
C THR A 156 -8.44 0.40 21.84
N PHE A 157 -8.08 0.69 20.59
CA PHE A 157 -8.84 1.55 19.70
C PHE A 157 -9.90 0.79 18.93
N SER A 158 -10.92 1.49 18.45
CA SER A 158 -11.87 0.96 17.47
C SER A 158 -11.16 0.57 16.16
N GLY A 159 -11.79 -0.33 15.37
CA GLY A 159 -11.22 -0.75 14.09
C GLY A 159 -10.92 0.41 13.13
N GLY A 160 -11.80 1.42 13.10
CA GLY A 160 -11.60 2.62 12.28
C GLY A 160 -10.45 3.50 12.78
N GLU A 161 -10.27 3.65 14.10
CA GLU A 161 -9.11 4.38 14.66
C GLU A 161 -7.82 3.64 14.40
N GLN A 162 -7.80 2.31 14.57
CA GLN A 162 -6.64 1.48 14.23
C GLN A 162 -6.25 1.64 12.76
N GLN A 163 -7.24 1.64 11.86
CA GLN A 163 -6.99 1.82 10.43
C GLN A 163 -6.43 3.20 10.12
N ARG A 164 -6.93 4.27 10.74
CA ARG A 164 -6.39 5.62 10.57
C ARG A 164 -4.96 5.75 11.11
N VAL A 165 -4.63 5.08 12.22
CA VAL A 165 -3.23 5.00 12.72
C VAL A 165 -2.34 4.25 11.74
N ASN A 166 -2.82 3.16 11.12
CA ASN A 166 -2.10 2.42 10.08
C ASN A 166 -1.79 3.29 8.86
N ILE A 167 -2.77 4.08 8.42
CA ILE A 167 -2.61 5.05 7.33
C ILE A 167 -1.59 6.11 7.74
N ALA A 168 -1.72 6.71 8.93
CA ALA A 168 -0.79 7.70 9.45
C ALA A 168 0.64 7.18 9.47
N ARG A 169 0.87 5.98 10.01
CA ARG A 169 2.18 5.33 10.06
C ARG A 169 2.82 5.16 8.69
N THR A 170 2.01 4.87 7.67
CA THR A 170 2.54 4.70 6.31
C THR A 170 2.77 6.05 5.64
N LEU A 171 1.80 6.98 5.73
CA LEU A 171 1.85 8.27 5.03
C LEU A 171 2.73 9.32 5.71
N ILE A 172 3.29 9.04 6.90
CA ILE A 172 4.24 9.96 7.54
C ILE A 172 5.56 10.07 6.77
N GLN A 173 5.84 9.10 5.93
CA GLN A 173 7.01 9.04 5.07
C GLN A 173 6.59 9.21 3.61
N ASP A 174 7.40 9.96 2.84
CA ASP A 174 7.19 10.17 1.41
C ASP A 174 7.68 8.95 0.63
N TYR A 175 6.79 8.02 0.34
CA TYR A 175 7.09 6.87 -0.51
C TYR A 175 6.88 7.20 -1.99
N PRO A 176 7.87 6.88 -2.86
CA PRO A 176 7.69 6.98 -4.32
C PRO A 176 6.56 6.11 -4.86
N ILE A 177 6.32 4.95 -4.22
CA ILE A 177 5.26 4.00 -4.59
C ILE A 177 4.48 3.63 -3.33
N LEU A 178 3.13 3.65 -3.41
CA LEU A 178 2.23 3.33 -2.31
C LEU A 178 1.22 2.26 -2.71
N LEU A 179 1.16 1.20 -1.93
CA LEU A 179 0.17 0.13 -2.06
C LEU A 179 -0.91 0.29 -0.99
N LEU A 180 -2.19 0.24 -1.38
CA LEU A 180 -3.34 0.45 -0.50
C LEU A 180 -4.30 -0.74 -0.59
N ASP A 181 -4.39 -1.55 0.47
CA ASP A 181 -5.29 -2.71 0.55
C ASP A 181 -6.51 -2.35 1.41
N GLU A 182 -7.57 -1.85 0.77
CA GLU A 182 -8.84 -1.46 1.39
C GLU A 182 -8.71 -0.46 2.55
N PRO A 183 -8.02 0.67 2.38
CA PRO A 183 -7.69 1.58 3.48
C PRO A 183 -8.92 2.24 4.11
N THR A 184 -10.08 2.25 3.45
CA THR A 184 -11.30 2.96 3.86
C THR A 184 -12.43 2.03 4.30
N ALA A 185 -12.25 0.70 4.33
CA ALA A 185 -13.33 -0.27 4.54
C ALA A 185 -14.05 -0.14 5.90
N SER A 186 -13.36 0.34 6.94
CA SER A 186 -13.88 0.46 8.30
C SER A 186 -14.12 1.91 8.73
N LEU A 187 -14.23 2.84 7.79
CA LEU A 187 -14.34 4.27 8.07
C LEU A 187 -15.74 4.81 7.76
N ASP A 188 -16.23 5.71 8.61
CA ASP A 188 -17.38 6.55 8.32
C ASP A 188 -17.08 7.56 7.20
N GLU A 189 -18.10 8.25 6.71
CA GLU A 189 -17.99 9.18 5.57
C GLU A 189 -16.94 10.27 5.79
N LYS A 190 -16.96 10.93 6.95
CA LYS A 190 -16.03 12.03 7.26
C LYS A 190 -14.57 11.56 7.28
N ASN A 191 -14.31 10.43 7.93
CA ASN A 191 -12.96 9.87 8.02
C ASN A 191 -12.49 9.28 6.68
N ARG A 192 -13.41 8.72 5.90
CA ARG A 192 -13.17 8.26 4.53
C ARG A 192 -12.71 9.41 3.64
N ASP A 193 -13.40 10.57 3.69
CA ASP A 193 -13.07 11.73 2.88
C ASP A 193 -11.69 12.31 3.24
N ALA A 194 -11.34 12.37 4.52
CA ALA A 194 -10.01 12.76 4.95
C ALA A 194 -8.89 11.83 4.40
N VAL A 195 -9.16 10.53 4.30
CA VAL A 195 -8.22 9.58 3.67
C VAL A 195 -8.14 9.78 2.15
N ILE A 196 -9.26 10.05 1.47
CA ILE A 196 -9.28 10.38 0.04
C ILE A 196 -8.43 11.61 -0.25
N GLU A 197 -8.57 12.67 0.56
CA GLU A 197 -7.76 13.88 0.44
C GLU A 197 -6.26 13.57 0.57
N LEU A 198 -5.86 12.80 1.60
CA LEU A 198 -4.48 12.42 1.80
C LEU A 198 -3.90 11.59 0.64
N ILE A 199 -4.67 10.64 0.09
CA ILE A 199 -4.26 9.85 -1.08
C ILE A 199 -4.05 10.78 -2.29
N ASN A 200 -4.96 11.72 -2.51
CA ASN A 200 -4.85 12.68 -3.61
C ASN A 200 -3.67 13.65 -3.42
N GLU A 201 -3.37 14.08 -2.20
CA GLU A 201 -2.21 14.91 -1.90
C GLU A 201 -0.89 14.21 -2.25
N VAL A 202 -0.67 12.99 -1.73
CA VAL A 202 0.57 12.25 -2.01
C VAL A 202 0.70 11.91 -3.50
N ARG A 203 -0.40 11.56 -4.16
CA ARG A 203 -0.45 11.37 -5.61
C ARG A 203 -0.05 12.64 -6.37
N ASN A 204 -0.59 13.80 -6.00
CA ASN A 204 -0.28 15.08 -6.64
C ASN A 204 1.17 15.51 -6.40
N GLN A 205 1.80 15.04 -5.33
CA GLN A 205 3.23 15.21 -5.06
C GLN A 205 4.12 14.29 -5.90
N GLY A 206 3.53 13.34 -6.64
CA GLY A 206 4.24 12.45 -7.56
C GLY A 206 4.29 10.99 -7.12
N THR A 207 3.72 10.60 -5.98
CA THR A 207 3.63 9.20 -5.58
C THR A 207 2.79 8.38 -6.57
N ALA A 208 3.32 7.24 -7.02
CA ALA A 208 2.57 6.25 -7.79
C ALA A 208 1.76 5.38 -6.81
N VAL A 209 0.45 5.27 -7.01
CA VAL A 209 -0.43 4.53 -6.11
C VAL A 209 -1.02 3.33 -6.81
N VAL A 210 -1.03 2.16 -6.14
CA VAL A 210 -1.82 0.98 -6.54
C VAL A 210 -2.75 0.63 -5.40
N GLY A 211 -4.07 0.65 -5.64
CA GLY A 211 -5.03 0.48 -4.57
C GLY A 211 -6.20 -0.45 -4.86
N ILE A 212 -6.76 -1.02 -3.80
CA ILE A 212 -8.02 -1.75 -3.80
C ILE A 212 -9.01 -0.94 -2.96
N PHE A 213 -10.16 -0.65 -3.53
CA PHE A 213 -11.23 0.09 -2.86
C PHE A 213 -12.57 -0.55 -3.22
N HIS A 214 -13.39 -0.91 -2.23
CA HIS A 214 -14.72 -1.48 -2.47
C HIS A 214 -15.76 -0.42 -2.79
N ASP A 215 -15.69 0.72 -2.13
CA ASP A 215 -16.61 1.84 -2.34
C ASP A 215 -16.40 2.48 -3.71
N LYS A 216 -17.51 2.65 -4.46
CA LYS A 216 -17.50 3.26 -5.79
C LYS A 216 -17.07 4.72 -5.73
N TYR A 217 -17.57 5.47 -4.76
CA TYR A 217 -17.23 6.88 -4.56
C TYR A 217 -15.72 7.07 -4.32
N VAL A 218 -15.13 6.23 -3.45
CA VAL A 218 -13.68 6.27 -3.20
C VAL A 218 -12.90 5.98 -4.48
N ARG A 219 -13.27 4.92 -5.21
CA ARG A 219 -12.60 4.57 -6.48
C ARG A 219 -12.61 5.74 -7.47
N GLU A 220 -13.77 6.36 -7.67
CA GLU A 220 -13.93 7.48 -8.60
C GLU A 220 -13.16 8.73 -8.15
N SER A 221 -13.06 8.95 -6.82
CA SER A 221 -12.36 10.11 -6.25
C SER A 221 -10.83 10.01 -6.32
N VAL A 222 -10.25 8.82 -6.31
CA VAL A 222 -8.78 8.65 -6.27
C VAL A 222 -8.19 8.13 -7.58
N SER A 223 -8.95 7.42 -8.41
CA SER A 223 -8.41 6.72 -9.58
C SER A 223 -8.03 7.66 -10.71
N THR A 224 -6.88 7.41 -11.32
CA THR A 224 -6.53 7.93 -12.65
C THR A 224 -6.63 6.82 -13.70
N LYS A 225 -6.58 5.56 -13.28
CA LYS A 225 -6.60 4.37 -14.13
C LYS A 225 -7.21 3.20 -13.37
N MET A 226 -7.89 2.32 -14.07
CA MET A 226 -8.43 1.08 -13.50
C MET A 226 -7.86 -0.14 -14.22
N PHE A 227 -7.60 -1.22 -13.48
CA PHE A 227 -7.16 -2.50 -14.01
C PHE A 227 -8.04 -3.62 -13.47
N ASN A 228 -8.69 -4.36 -14.38
CA ASN A 228 -9.54 -5.49 -14.01
C ASN A 228 -8.74 -6.79 -13.99
N VAL A 229 -8.48 -7.31 -12.77
CA VAL A 229 -7.70 -8.53 -12.54
C VAL A 229 -8.40 -9.78 -13.11
N GLU A 230 -9.73 -9.79 -13.16
CA GLU A 230 -10.51 -10.93 -13.68
C GLU A 230 -10.45 -11.03 -15.20
N LEU A 231 -10.54 -9.88 -15.91
CA LEU A 231 -10.45 -9.87 -17.37
C LEU A 231 -9.06 -10.29 -17.85
N ALA A 232 -8.03 -9.93 -17.13
CA ALA A 232 -6.66 -10.36 -17.45
C ALA A 232 -6.48 -11.89 -17.34
N LYS A 233 -7.24 -12.58 -16.46
CA LYS A 233 -7.25 -14.04 -16.38
C LYS A 233 -7.92 -14.72 -17.57
N LYS A 234 -8.93 -14.07 -18.19
CA LYS A 234 -9.71 -14.67 -19.31
C LYS A 234 -9.05 -14.44 -20.66
N ALA A 235 -8.12 -13.50 -20.75
CA ALA A 235 -7.36 -13.20 -21.97
C ALA A 235 -6.12 -14.09 -22.17
N ALA A 236 -5.93 -15.06 -21.29
CA ALA A 236 -4.86 -16.06 -21.28
C ALA A 236 -5.41 -17.44 -21.58
#